data_e553991d445a8bc49010b77d591befc8
#
_entry.id   e553991d445a8bc49010b77d591befc8
#
_cell.length_a   1.000
_cell.length_b   1.000
_cell.length_c   1.000
_cell.angle_alpha   90.00
_cell.angle_beta   90.00
_cell.angle_gamma   90.00
#
_symmetry.space_group_name_H-M   'P 1'
#
loop_
_entity.id
_entity.type
_entity.pdbx_description
1 polymer ?
#
loop_
_entity_poly.entity_id
_entity_poly.type
_entity_poly.pdbx_seq_one_letter_code
_entity_poly.pdbx_strand_id
1 'polypeptide(L)'
;PERAKRVLFSKPYYISGLSILVRAEDKDKIKSVKDIENCTICAQIGTSGSMRAAKVPGATVRNFNTINDAYLELGNKGCKAVITDRPVTAYFLAARPETAKTYYHLPEVLNSESFGFPVSKNKPELMKAIDAAIDKARANGEFTKMYVKWFGEEPPKELLK
;
A
#
# COMPACT_ATOMS: atom_id res chain seq x y z
N PRO A 1 13.71 -4.38 -5.39
CA PRO A 1 15.00 -4.63 -6.08
C PRO A 1 14.82 -4.82 -7.59
N GLU A 2 13.83 -5.62 -8.05
CA GLU A 2 13.66 -5.87 -9.50
C GLU A 2 13.30 -4.62 -10.31
N ARG A 3 12.40 -3.77 -9.80
CA ARG A 3 12.02 -2.51 -10.46
C ARG A 3 13.22 -1.55 -10.59
N ALA A 4 14.10 -1.51 -9.60
CA ALA A 4 15.31 -0.67 -9.62
C ALA A 4 16.32 -1.09 -10.71
N LYS A 5 16.22 -2.31 -11.25
CA LYS A 5 17.01 -2.70 -12.41
C LYS A 5 16.55 -2.00 -13.70
N ARG A 6 15.30 -1.54 -13.76
CA ARG A 6 14.70 -0.95 -14.98
C ARG A 6 14.54 0.57 -14.91
N VAL A 7 14.38 1.12 -13.72
CA VAL A 7 14.14 2.55 -13.49
C VAL A 7 15.05 3.08 -12.39
N LEU A 8 15.22 4.41 -12.35
CA LEU A 8 15.74 5.13 -11.19
C LEU A 8 14.56 5.42 -10.25
N PHE A 9 14.81 5.45 -8.94
CA PHE A 9 13.84 5.91 -7.95
C PHE A 9 14.35 7.15 -7.25
N SER A 10 13.48 8.13 -7.04
CA SER A 10 13.79 9.31 -6.25
C SER A 10 14.01 8.97 -4.77
N LYS A 11 14.44 9.96 -4.01
CA LYS A 11 14.32 9.94 -2.55
C LYS A 11 12.89 9.58 -2.14
N PRO A 12 12.71 8.83 -1.06
CA PRO A 12 11.37 8.43 -0.62
C PRO A 12 10.58 9.65 -0.14
N TYR A 13 9.32 9.72 -0.53
CA TYR A 13 8.40 10.76 -0.05
C TYR A 13 7.31 10.21 0.88
N TYR A 14 7.18 8.89 0.99
CA TYR A 14 6.24 8.22 1.87
C TYR A 14 6.79 6.87 2.31
N ILE A 15 6.55 6.49 3.55
CA ILE A 15 6.86 5.17 4.09
C ILE A 15 5.57 4.57 4.61
N SER A 16 5.25 3.38 4.14
CA SER A 16 4.11 2.61 4.60
C SER A 16 4.44 1.11 4.52
N GLY A 17 3.43 0.31 4.37
CA GLY A 17 3.56 -1.12 4.16
C GLY A 17 2.29 -1.72 3.60
N LEU A 18 2.32 -3.02 3.39
CA LEU A 18 1.16 -3.80 3.01
C LEU A 18 0.27 -4.02 4.22
N SER A 19 -1.02 -4.04 4.00
CA SER A 19 -2.04 -4.32 5.00
C SER A 19 -3.08 -5.28 4.48
N ILE A 20 -3.95 -5.73 5.37
CA ILE A 20 -4.98 -6.72 5.10
C ILE A 20 -6.35 -6.05 5.27
N LEU A 21 -7.21 -6.18 4.26
CA LEU A 21 -8.62 -5.86 4.35
C LEU A 21 -9.42 -7.16 4.41
N VAL A 22 -10.35 -7.24 5.33
CA VAL A 22 -11.27 -8.37 5.50
C VAL A 22 -12.73 -7.90 5.52
N ARG A 23 -13.68 -8.80 5.47
CA ARG A 23 -15.08 -8.42 5.73
C ARG A 23 -15.26 -8.05 7.20
N ALA A 24 -16.17 -7.12 7.48
CA ALA A 24 -16.47 -6.69 8.84
C ALA A 24 -16.98 -7.85 9.72
N GLU A 25 -17.70 -8.82 9.12
CA GLU A 25 -18.18 -10.03 9.81
C GLU A 25 -17.08 -10.99 10.25
N ASP A 26 -15.90 -10.90 9.61
CA ASP A 26 -14.73 -11.76 9.88
C ASP A 26 -13.70 -11.08 10.83
N LYS A 27 -13.90 -9.83 11.24
CA LYS A 27 -12.93 -9.02 12.02
C LYS A 27 -12.47 -9.68 13.33
N ASP A 28 -13.34 -10.44 13.97
CA ASP A 28 -13.03 -11.09 15.24
C ASP A 28 -12.32 -12.44 15.06
N LYS A 29 -12.40 -13.01 13.86
CA LYS A 29 -11.79 -14.30 13.47
C LYS A 29 -10.44 -14.11 12.77
N ILE A 30 -10.26 -13.02 12.03
CA ILE A 30 -9.06 -12.75 11.27
C ILE A 30 -8.43 -11.47 11.86
N LYS A 31 -7.28 -11.60 12.52
CA LYS A 31 -6.56 -10.51 13.17
C LYS A 31 -5.15 -10.31 12.63
N SER A 32 -4.64 -11.32 11.91
CA SER A 32 -3.28 -11.32 11.39
C SER A 32 -3.16 -12.10 10.08
N VAL A 33 -2.00 -12.02 9.46
CA VAL A 33 -1.67 -12.79 8.25
C VAL A 33 -1.73 -14.30 8.48
N LYS A 34 -1.53 -14.77 9.70
CA LYS A 34 -1.62 -16.20 10.04
C LYS A 34 -3.04 -16.74 9.90
N ASP A 35 -4.06 -15.91 10.17
CA ASP A 35 -5.45 -16.32 10.15
C ASP A 35 -6.03 -16.43 8.72
N ILE A 36 -5.23 -16.08 7.71
CA ILE A 36 -5.57 -16.23 6.28
C ILE A 36 -4.70 -17.26 5.56
N GLU A 37 -3.94 -18.07 6.30
CA GLU A 37 -3.29 -19.26 5.76
C GLU A 37 -4.32 -20.26 5.22
N ASN A 38 -3.96 -20.98 4.15
CA ASN A 38 -4.85 -21.91 3.45
C ASN A 38 -6.17 -21.28 2.90
N CYS A 39 -6.23 -19.96 2.78
CA CYS A 39 -7.38 -19.23 2.28
C CYS A 39 -7.16 -18.68 0.87
N THR A 40 -8.26 -18.31 0.20
CA THR A 40 -8.17 -17.48 -1.00
C THR A 40 -7.95 -16.03 -0.63
N ILE A 41 -6.90 -15.43 -1.19
CA ILE A 41 -6.51 -14.02 -1.00
C ILE A 41 -6.60 -13.31 -2.34
N CYS A 42 -7.27 -12.16 -2.37
CA CYS A 42 -7.34 -11.31 -3.55
C CYS A 42 -6.25 -10.24 -3.51
N ALA A 43 -5.73 -9.86 -4.68
CA ALA A 43 -4.76 -8.80 -4.85
C ALA A 43 -4.81 -8.21 -6.26
N GLN A 44 -4.20 -7.06 -6.46
CA GLN A 44 -3.98 -6.53 -7.80
C GLN A 44 -2.75 -7.15 -8.42
N ILE A 45 -2.85 -7.57 -9.69
CA ILE A 45 -1.75 -8.22 -10.43
C ILE A 45 -0.52 -7.31 -10.52
N GLY A 46 0.67 -7.91 -10.40
CA GLY A 46 1.95 -7.21 -10.55
C GLY A 46 2.34 -6.28 -9.40
N THR A 47 1.59 -6.30 -8.29
CA THR A 47 1.88 -5.49 -7.09
C THR A 47 2.68 -6.26 -6.04
N SER A 48 3.27 -5.52 -5.08
CA SER A 48 3.88 -6.11 -3.88
C SER A 48 2.84 -6.88 -3.05
N GLY A 49 1.58 -6.42 -3.03
CA GLY A 49 0.46 -7.11 -2.38
C GLY A 49 0.24 -8.52 -2.94
N SER A 50 0.20 -8.67 -4.27
CA SER A 50 0.10 -9.97 -4.92
C SER A 50 1.29 -10.89 -4.61
N MET A 51 2.51 -10.34 -4.67
CA MET A 51 3.72 -11.09 -4.32
C MET A 51 3.77 -11.51 -2.85
N ARG A 52 3.22 -10.67 -1.94
CA ARG A 52 3.13 -10.99 -0.52
C ARG A 52 2.06 -12.05 -0.24
N ALA A 53 0.91 -11.96 -0.91
CA ALA A 53 -0.15 -12.96 -0.82
C ALA A 53 0.34 -14.35 -1.23
N ALA A 54 1.14 -14.44 -2.29
CA ALA A 54 1.74 -15.70 -2.75
C ALA A 54 2.73 -16.33 -1.75
N LYS A 55 3.18 -15.57 -0.76
CA LYS A 55 4.07 -16.06 0.32
C LYS A 55 3.30 -16.48 1.58
N VAL A 56 1.98 -16.35 1.60
CA VAL A 56 1.15 -16.83 2.72
C VAL A 56 1.01 -18.35 2.57
N PRO A 57 1.35 -19.14 3.61
CA PRO A 57 1.31 -20.59 3.52
C PRO A 57 -0.05 -21.12 3.08
N GLY A 58 -0.08 -21.98 2.07
CA GLY A 58 -1.28 -22.63 1.56
C GLY A 58 -2.30 -21.69 0.89
N ALA A 59 -2.01 -20.42 0.74
CA ALA A 59 -2.97 -19.49 0.15
C ALA A 59 -3.10 -19.67 -1.37
N THR A 60 -4.34 -19.54 -1.85
CA THR A 60 -4.66 -19.40 -3.26
C THR A 60 -4.79 -17.91 -3.60
N VAL A 61 -3.95 -17.39 -4.50
CA VAL A 61 -4.00 -15.96 -4.87
C VAL A 61 -4.88 -15.76 -6.11
N ARG A 62 -5.92 -14.93 -5.98
CA ARG A 62 -6.71 -14.45 -7.11
C ARG A 62 -6.31 -13.02 -7.44
N ASN A 63 -5.74 -12.86 -8.63
CA ASN A 63 -5.26 -11.57 -9.13
C ASN A 63 -6.32 -10.88 -10.00
N PHE A 64 -6.49 -9.57 -9.78
CA PHE A 64 -7.39 -8.69 -10.51
C PHE A 64 -6.62 -7.58 -11.21
N ASN A 65 -7.15 -7.05 -12.29
CA ASN A 65 -6.54 -5.93 -13.01
C ASN A 65 -6.60 -4.64 -12.19
N THR A 66 -7.65 -4.46 -11.40
CA THR A 66 -7.79 -3.30 -10.50
C THR A 66 -7.96 -3.75 -9.06
N ILE A 67 -7.55 -2.90 -8.12
CA ILE A 67 -7.76 -3.17 -6.69
C ILE A 67 -9.23 -3.12 -6.30
N ASN A 68 -10.03 -2.30 -7.01
CA ASN A 68 -11.47 -2.21 -6.76
C ASN A 68 -12.18 -3.54 -7.05
N ASP A 69 -11.78 -4.26 -8.09
CA ASP A 69 -12.33 -5.58 -8.40
C ASP A 69 -12.00 -6.59 -7.29
N ALA A 70 -10.78 -6.51 -6.73
CA ALA A 70 -10.40 -7.34 -5.58
C ALA A 70 -11.25 -7.03 -4.32
N TYR A 71 -11.58 -5.76 -4.08
CA TYR A 71 -12.47 -5.37 -2.98
C TYR A 71 -13.90 -5.88 -3.20
N LEU A 72 -14.42 -5.77 -4.42
CA LEU A 72 -15.74 -6.31 -4.77
C LEU A 72 -15.79 -7.84 -4.55
N GLU A 73 -14.75 -8.56 -4.97
CA GLU A 73 -14.67 -10.00 -4.78
C GLU A 73 -14.62 -10.39 -3.29
N LEU A 74 -13.94 -9.59 -2.45
CA LEU A 74 -13.97 -9.76 -1.01
C LEU A 74 -15.39 -9.60 -0.45
N GLY A 75 -16.10 -8.55 -0.87
CA GLY A 75 -17.49 -8.30 -0.47
C GLY A 75 -18.43 -9.42 -0.90
N ASN A 76 -18.24 -10.00 -2.09
CA ASN A 76 -18.99 -11.12 -2.65
C ASN A 76 -18.58 -12.48 -2.06
N LYS A 77 -17.69 -12.50 -1.06
CA LYS A 77 -17.20 -13.72 -0.37
C LYS A 77 -16.36 -14.65 -1.25
N GLY A 78 -15.89 -14.19 -2.41
CA GLY A 78 -15.04 -14.97 -3.31
C GLY A 78 -13.59 -15.09 -2.83
N CYS A 79 -13.19 -14.29 -1.83
CA CYS A 79 -11.95 -14.48 -1.08
C CYS A 79 -12.10 -14.09 0.40
N LYS A 80 -11.13 -14.44 1.22
CA LYS A 80 -11.13 -14.17 2.66
C LYS A 80 -10.50 -12.82 3.01
N ALA A 81 -9.53 -12.37 2.22
CA ALA A 81 -8.79 -11.15 2.46
C ALA A 81 -8.32 -10.51 1.16
N VAL A 82 -8.03 -9.21 1.21
CA VAL A 82 -7.26 -8.49 0.20
C VAL A 82 -5.96 -8.01 0.82
N ILE A 83 -4.82 -8.21 0.14
CA ILE A 83 -3.53 -7.65 0.52
C ILE A 83 -3.16 -6.56 -0.48
N THR A 84 -2.97 -5.34 0.00
CA THR A 84 -2.55 -4.17 -0.78
C THR A 84 -1.86 -3.14 0.11
N ASP A 85 -1.36 -2.05 -0.50
CA ASP A 85 -0.75 -0.96 0.23
C ASP A 85 -1.73 -0.33 1.22
N ARG A 86 -1.29 -0.11 2.44
CA ARG A 86 -2.09 0.45 3.53
C ARG A 86 -2.80 1.77 3.17
N PRO A 87 -2.13 2.76 2.55
CA PRO A 87 -2.78 4.01 2.19
C PRO A 87 -3.87 3.84 1.12
N VAL A 88 -3.74 2.86 0.23
CA VAL A 88 -4.77 2.57 -0.78
C VAL A 88 -6.06 2.09 -0.11
N THR A 89 -5.94 1.16 0.84
CA THR A 89 -7.09 0.67 1.62
C THR A 89 -7.68 1.77 2.51
N ALA A 90 -6.83 2.54 3.20
CA ALA A 90 -7.29 3.63 4.06
C ALA A 90 -8.07 4.69 3.26
N TYR A 91 -7.57 5.08 2.09
CA TYR A 91 -8.27 6.02 1.20
C TYR A 91 -9.60 5.45 0.69
N PHE A 92 -9.64 4.18 0.28
CA PHE A 92 -10.87 3.53 -0.18
C PHE A 92 -11.97 3.61 0.88
N LEU A 93 -11.65 3.31 2.14
CA LEU A 93 -12.60 3.36 3.25
C LEU A 93 -12.99 4.80 3.62
N ALA A 94 -12.03 5.72 3.63
CA ALA A 94 -12.29 7.13 3.95
C ALA A 94 -13.17 7.82 2.89
N ALA A 95 -12.95 7.50 1.61
CA ALA A 95 -13.72 8.06 0.50
C ALA A 95 -15.14 7.46 0.38
N ARG A 96 -15.41 6.34 1.06
CA ARG A 96 -16.69 5.60 1.01
C ARG A 96 -17.08 5.13 2.42
N PRO A 97 -17.52 6.02 3.31
CA PRO A 97 -17.81 5.69 4.71
C PRO A 97 -18.83 4.55 4.90
N GLU A 98 -19.74 4.37 3.94
CA GLU A 98 -20.72 3.27 3.93
C GLU A 98 -20.05 1.89 3.88
N THR A 99 -18.84 1.79 3.34
CA THR A 99 -18.09 0.54 3.22
C THR A 99 -17.60 -0.01 4.56
N ALA A 100 -17.57 0.81 5.62
CA ALA A 100 -17.21 0.37 6.97
C ALA A 100 -18.15 -0.69 7.53
N LYS A 101 -19.39 -0.80 7.00
CA LYS A 101 -20.33 -1.87 7.34
C LYS A 101 -19.95 -3.21 6.71
N THR A 102 -19.23 -3.18 5.61
CA THR A 102 -18.85 -4.36 4.81
C THR A 102 -17.43 -4.82 5.07
N TYR A 103 -16.52 -3.87 5.30
CA TYR A 103 -15.08 -4.13 5.37
C TYR A 103 -14.46 -3.66 6.69
N TYR A 104 -13.39 -4.34 7.07
CA TYR A 104 -12.56 -3.99 8.21
C TYR A 104 -11.07 -4.04 7.82
N HIS A 105 -10.38 -2.92 8.04
CA HIS A 105 -8.96 -2.80 7.77
C HIS A 105 -8.17 -3.23 9.01
N LEU A 106 -7.41 -4.31 8.91
CA LEU A 106 -6.62 -4.79 10.03
C LEU A 106 -5.53 -3.77 10.41
N PRO A 107 -5.24 -3.61 11.70
CA PRO A 107 -4.16 -2.73 12.17
C PRO A 107 -2.77 -3.24 11.79
N GLU A 108 -2.62 -4.55 11.53
CA GLU A 108 -1.35 -5.18 11.18
C GLU A 108 -0.76 -4.60 9.90
N VAL A 109 0.53 -4.27 9.95
CA VAL A 109 1.34 -3.88 8.80
C VAL A 109 2.33 -5.00 8.51
N LEU A 110 2.26 -5.55 7.29
CA LEU A 110 2.98 -6.78 6.93
C LEU A 110 4.47 -6.57 6.62
N ASN A 111 4.87 -5.35 6.27
CA ASN A 111 6.24 -4.97 5.91
C ASN A 111 6.38 -3.45 5.95
N SER A 112 7.60 -2.95 5.72
CA SER A 112 7.86 -1.54 5.48
C SER A 112 8.26 -1.33 4.02
N GLU A 113 7.58 -0.41 3.33
CA GLU A 113 7.85 -0.04 1.94
C GLU A 113 8.00 1.46 1.81
N SER A 114 9.07 1.88 1.12
CA SER A 114 9.29 3.28 0.77
C SER A 114 8.76 3.57 -0.63
N PHE A 115 8.07 4.69 -0.79
CA PHE A 115 7.53 5.16 -2.05
C PHE A 115 8.41 6.28 -2.58
N GLY A 116 8.89 6.12 -3.80
CA GLY A 116 9.65 7.10 -4.56
C GLY A 116 9.11 7.21 -5.99
N PHE A 117 9.39 8.32 -6.66
CA PHE A 117 9.02 8.52 -8.06
C PHE A 117 9.90 7.67 -8.97
N PRO A 118 9.35 6.78 -9.82
CA PRO A 118 10.13 6.07 -10.82
C PRO A 118 10.42 6.96 -12.02
N VAL A 119 11.67 7.02 -12.45
CA VAL A 119 12.13 7.78 -13.61
C VAL A 119 12.93 6.87 -14.54
N SER A 120 12.78 7.05 -15.85
CA SER A 120 13.58 6.33 -16.84
C SER A 120 15.08 6.54 -16.58
N LYS A 121 15.86 5.47 -16.70
CA LYS A 121 17.34 5.52 -16.61
C LYS A 121 17.98 6.46 -17.64
N ASN A 122 17.28 6.72 -18.74
CA ASN A 122 17.72 7.62 -19.79
C ASN A 122 17.47 9.12 -19.46
N LYS A 123 16.90 9.41 -18.28
CA LYS A 123 16.57 10.78 -17.83
C LYS A 123 17.17 11.09 -16.46
N PRO A 124 18.50 10.96 -16.25
CA PRO A 124 19.11 11.18 -14.95
C PRO A 124 18.95 12.62 -14.45
N GLU A 125 18.91 13.61 -15.36
CA GLU A 125 18.73 15.02 -14.99
C GLU A 125 17.33 15.27 -14.41
N LEU A 126 16.29 14.58 -14.92
CA LEU A 126 14.95 14.65 -14.33
C LEU A 126 14.95 14.06 -12.92
N MET A 127 15.67 12.97 -12.69
CA MET A 127 15.82 12.40 -11.34
C MET A 127 16.46 13.40 -10.37
N LYS A 128 17.56 14.04 -10.77
CA LYS A 128 18.23 15.09 -9.96
C LYS A 128 17.30 16.25 -9.64
N ALA A 129 16.49 16.68 -10.61
CA ALA A 129 15.55 17.77 -10.41
C ALA A 129 14.43 17.38 -9.40
N ILE A 130 13.92 16.15 -9.48
CA ILE A 130 12.94 15.63 -8.52
C ILE A 130 13.52 15.55 -7.11
N ASP A 131 14.72 14.97 -6.96
CA ASP A 131 15.38 14.88 -5.65
C ASP A 131 15.67 16.26 -5.06
N ALA A 132 16.13 17.22 -5.87
CA ALA A 132 16.33 18.60 -5.42
C ALA A 132 15.02 19.27 -4.99
N ALA A 133 13.90 19.01 -5.68
CA ALA A 133 12.59 19.51 -5.29
C ALA A 133 12.12 18.92 -3.95
N ILE A 134 12.33 17.62 -3.73
CA ILE A 134 12.03 16.95 -2.45
C ILE A 134 12.86 17.56 -1.33
N ASP A 135 14.18 17.75 -1.54
CA ASP A 135 15.07 18.34 -0.54
C ASP A 135 14.68 19.79 -0.21
N LYS A 136 14.32 20.58 -1.23
CA LYS A 136 13.84 21.96 -1.04
C LYS A 136 12.54 21.98 -0.22
N ALA A 137 11.59 21.10 -0.53
CA ALA A 137 10.32 21.01 0.19
C ALA A 137 10.52 20.57 1.66
N ARG A 138 11.50 19.71 1.92
CA ARG A 138 11.90 19.33 3.28
C ARG A 138 12.51 20.52 4.03
N ALA A 139 13.46 21.21 3.42
CA ALA A 139 14.18 22.32 4.04
C ALA A 139 13.28 23.50 4.38
N ASN A 140 12.25 23.79 3.58
CA ASN A 140 11.35 24.94 3.79
C ASN A 140 10.06 24.57 4.54
N GLY A 141 9.88 23.31 4.96
CA GLY A 141 8.71 22.82 5.71
C GLY A 141 7.46 22.53 4.86
N GLU A 142 7.51 22.75 3.55
CA GLU A 142 6.39 22.41 2.66
C GLU A 142 6.08 20.91 2.64
N PHE A 143 7.12 20.08 2.71
CA PHE A 143 6.98 18.63 2.77
C PHE A 143 6.12 18.21 3.96
N THR A 144 6.41 18.71 5.16
CA THR A 144 5.65 18.43 6.38
C THR A 144 4.20 18.90 6.24
N LYS A 145 3.98 20.11 5.74
CA LYS A 145 2.61 20.63 5.53
C LYS A 145 1.79 19.75 4.58
N MET A 146 2.38 19.32 3.46
CA MET A 146 1.73 18.41 2.53
C MET A 146 1.45 17.06 3.16
N TYR A 147 2.42 16.50 3.90
CA TYR A 147 2.28 15.21 4.54
C TYR A 147 1.12 15.21 5.54
N VAL A 148 1.08 16.20 6.44
CA VAL A 148 -0.03 16.38 7.40
C VAL A 148 -1.38 16.56 6.69
N LYS A 149 -1.42 17.37 5.62
CA LYS A 149 -2.64 17.59 4.85
C LYS A 149 -3.23 16.29 4.29
N TRP A 150 -2.40 15.40 3.76
CA TRP A 150 -2.87 14.20 3.04
C TRP A 150 -2.98 12.96 3.91
N PHE A 151 -2.17 12.87 4.97
CA PHE A 151 -2.10 11.67 5.81
C PHE A 151 -2.59 11.91 7.26
N GLY A 152 -2.79 13.18 7.67
CA GLY A 152 -3.30 13.52 8.99
C GLY A 152 -2.30 13.39 10.14
N GLU A 153 -1.02 13.11 9.83
CA GLU A 153 0.05 12.88 10.79
C GLU A 153 1.37 13.50 10.32
N GLU A 154 2.30 13.72 11.23
CA GLU A 154 3.65 14.19 10.91
C GLU A 154 4.45 13.12 10.16
N PRO A 155 5.33 13.53 9.20
CA PRO A 155 6.18 12.57 8.50
C PRO A 155 7.16 11.90 9.47
N PRO A 156 7.44 10.59 9.28
CA PRO A 156 8.49 9.90 10.00
C PRO A 156 9.86 10.61 9.83
N LYS A 157 10.69 10.58 10.88
CA LYS A 157 12.01 11.25 10.87
C LYS A 157 12.91 10.79 9.72
N GLU A 158 12.74 9.57 9.26
CA GLU A 158 13.48 9.00 8.13
C GLU A 158 13.20 9.74 6.81
N LEU A 159 12.02 10.31 6.67
CA LEU A 159 11.62 11.08 5.48
C LEU A 159 12.09 12.54 5.52
N LEU A 160 12.57 13.02 6.65
CA LEU A 160 13.04 14.41 6.83
C LEU A 160 14.57 14.57 6.66
N LYS A 161 15.25 13.46 6.38
CA LYS A 161 16.71 13.42 6.17
C LYS A 161 17.08 13.68 4.71
#